data_663993ddbeb5f15b74aaa3cb1f7a4664
#
_entry.id   663993ddbeb5f15b74aaa3cb1f7a4664
#
_cell.length_a   1.000
_cell.length_b   1.000
_cell.length_c   1.000
_cell.angle_alpha   90.00
_cell.angle_beta   90.00
_cell.angle_gamma   90.00
#
_symmetry.space_group_name_H-M   'P 1'
#
loop_
_entity.id
_entity.type
_entity.pdbx_description
1 polymer ?
#
loop_
_entity_poly.entity_id
_entity_poly.type
_entity_poly.pdbx_seq_one_letter_code
_entity_poly.pdbx_strand_id
1 'polypeptide(L)'
;YSSRVIPYPSGRNDRQDLIIGGEAAMYRYRFLGFTPEGAPIYSDPAPVLQRNAPLYGGSLTVPNVVDWDGDGALDIVAGNSEGRLLFFKNRGTNTEPDFARSEEVCAGGSPILLRPGYHVVQGPFEASWGYLCPTVCDWNGDGLPDVVVSGSRAKFEVMLNRGTREKPELD
;
A
#
# COMPACT_ATOMS: atom_id res chain seq x y z
N TYR A 1 13.06 -0.59 -11.80
CA TYR A 1 11.71 -0.42 -11.27
C TYR A 1 11.79 -0.49 -9.75
N SER A 2 11.24 0.49 -9.02
CA SER A 2 11.31 0.53 -7.57
C SER A 2 10.14 -0.25 -6.96
N SER A 3 10.42 -1.44 -6.44
CA SER A 3 9.51 -2.13 -5.54
C SER A 3 9.69 -1.55 -4.13
N ARG A 4 8.61 -1.36 -3.40
CA ARG A 4 8.69 -1.00 -1.98
C ARG A 4 8.60 -2.26 -1.14
N VAL A 5 9.51 -2.38 -0.17
CA VAL A 5 9.51 -3.44 0.83
C VAL A 5 8.88 -2.89 2.10
N ILE A 6 7.84 -3.54 2.59
CA ILE A 6 7.10 -3.13 3.79
C ILE A 6 7.17 -4.24 4.83
N PRO A 7 7.57 -3.95 6.08
CA PRO A 7 7.44 -4.86 7.19
C PRO A 7 5.97 -5.24 7.44
N TYR A 8 5.72 -6.51 7.72
CA TYR A 8 4.41 -7.04 8.06
C TYR A 8 4.53 -7.95 9.29
N PRO A 9 3.64 -7.87 10.29
CA PRO A 9 3.72 -8.71 11.48
C PRO A 9 3.75 -10.20 11.14
N SER A 10 4.74 -10.92 11.65
CA SER A 10 4.86 -12.36 11.44
C SER A 10 4.01 -13.21 12.41
N GLY A 11 3.39 -12.54 13.40
CA GLY A 11 2.75 -13.22 14.54
C GLY A 11 3.71 -13.84 15.55
N ARG A 12 5.00 -13.63 15.37
CA ARG A 12 6.07 -14.08 16.29
C ARG A 12 6.74 -12.85 16.86
N ASN A 13 6.57 -12.62 18.15
CA ASN A 13 7.12 -11.51 18.94
C ASN A 13 8.26 -10.76 18.24
N ASP A 14 8.03 -9.49 17.89
CA ASP A 14 8.98 -8.55 17.30
C ASP A 14 9.66 -8.96 15.96
N ARG A 15 9.23 -10.05 15.34
CA ARG A 15 9.71 -10.46 14.01
C ARG A 15 8.77 -9.99 12.91
N GLN A 16 9.35 -9.60 11.79
CA GLN A 16 8.60 -9.07 10.67
C GLN A 16 8.76 -9.97 9.45
N ASP A 17 7.64 -10.32 8.83
CA ASP A 17 7.60 -10.74 7.44
C ASP A 17 7.78 -9.50 6.55
N LEU A 18 7.91 -9.70 5.26
CA LEU A 18 7.98 -8.60 4.31
C LEU A 18 6.86 -8.75 3.27
N ILE A 19 6.21 -7.64 2.94
CA ILE A 19 5.37 -7.53 1.74
C ILE A 19 6.11 -6.67 0.73
N ILE A 20 6.19 -7.16 -0.51
CA ILE A 20 6.86 -6.49 -1.62
C ILE A 20 5.85 -6.34 -2.75
N GLY A 21 5.64 -5.11 -3.20
CA GLY A 21 4.89 -4.81 -4.40
C GLY A 21 5.69 -5.10 -5.67
N GLY A 22 5.02 -5.36 -6.76
CA GLY A 22 5.64 -5.66 -8.05
C GLY A 22 4.74 -5.33 -9.22
N GLU A 23 5.07 -5.86 -10.40
CA GLU A 23 4.38 -5.49 -11.64
C GLU A 23 2.92 -5.98 -11.72
N ALA A 24 2.58 -7.09 -11.11
CA ALA A 24 1.23 -7.65 -11.24
C ALA A 24 0.66 -8.20 -9.94
N ALA A 25 1.47 -8.39 -8.92
CA ALA A 25 1.05 -8.98 -7.66
C ALA A 25 1.91 -8.47 -6.50
N MET A 26 1.40 -8.66 -5.28
CA MET A 26 2.18 -8.47 -4.08
C MET A 26 2.61 -9.82 -3.53
N TYR A 27 3.81 -9.87 -2.95
CA TYR A 27 4.40 -11.10 -2.44
C TYR A 27 4.76 -10.95 -0.98
N ARG A 28 4.49 -11.98 -0.19
CA ARG A 28 4.90 -12.09 1.22
C ARG A 28 6.10 -13.02 1.32
N TYR A 29 7.13 -12.57 2.05
CA TYR A 29 8.29 -13.34 2.45
C TYR A 29 8.17 -13.56 3.96
N ARG A 30 8.04 -14.81 4.40
CA ARG A 30 7.92 -15.14 5.82
C ARG A 30 9.30 -15.15 6.46
N PHE A 31 9.44 -14.50 7.60
CA PHE A 31 10.67 -14.57 8.39
C PHE A 31 10.86 -15.97 8.96
N LEU A 32 12.02 -16.58 8.69
CA LEU A 32 12.35 -17.95 9.13
C LEU A 32 13.34 -17.98 10.30
N GLY A 33 14.25 -17.03 10.37
CA GLY A 33 15.31 -17.01 11.40
C GLY A 33 16.49 -16.14 11.01
N PHE A 34 17.64 -16.44 11.61
CA PHE A 34 18.91 -15.78 11.29
C PHE A 34 19.98 -16.84 10.95
N THR A 35 20.93 -16.46 10.12
CA THR A 35 22.17 -17.24 9.93
C THR A 35 23.04 -17.16 11.17
N PRO A 36 24.09 -18.02 11.30
CA PRO A 36 25.06 -17.90 12.38
C PRO A 36 25.72 -16.53 12.48
N GLU A 37 25.85 -15.83 11.35
CA GLU A 37 26.44 -14.47 11.26
C GLU A 37 25.43 -13.35 11.56
N GLY A 38 24.16 -13.70 11.86
CA GLY A 38 23.11 -12.75 12.24
C GLY A 38 22.32 -12.14 11.06
N ALA A 39 22.49 -12.63 9.82
CA ALA A 39 21.67 -12.16 8.70
C ALA A 39 20.27 -12.78 8.73
N PRO A 40 19.19 -12.02 8.42
CA PRO A 40 17.84 -12.56 8.42
C PRO A 40 17.63 -13.53 7.24
N ILE A 41 16.89 -14.61 7.53
CA ILE A 41 16.50 -15.63 6.55
C ILE A 41 15.00 -15.49 6.31
N TYR A 42 14.60 -15.42 5.06
CA TYR A 42 13.20 -15.38 4.63
C TYR A 42 12.85 -16.60 3.76
N SER A 43 11.56 -16.94 3.71
CA SER A 43 11.04 -17.95 2.79
C SER A 43 11.14 -17.51 1.34
N ASP A 44 10.91 -18.44 0.42
CA ASP A 44 10.54 -18.10 -0.95
C ASP A 44 9.27 -17.22 -0.95
N PRO A 45 9.11 -16.33 -1.97
CA PRO A 45 7.96 -15.47 -2.09
C PRO A 45 6.67 -16.28 -2.29
N ALA A 46 5.65 -15.94 -1.52
CA ALA A 46 4.29 -16.43 -1.73
C ALA A 46 3.38 -15.26 -2.12
N PRO A 47 2.49 -15.42 -3.10
CA PRO A 47 1.57 -14.34 -3.46
C PRO A 47 0.67 -14.00 -2.27
N VAL A 48 0.45 -12.71 -2.04
CA VAL A 48 -0.62 -12.23 -1.16
C VAL A 48 -1.95 -12.51 -1.85
N LEU A 49 -2.89 -13.12 -1.15
CA LEU A 49 -4.15 -13.56 -1.74
C LEU A 49 -5.31 -12.64 -1.38
N GLN A 50 -6.21 -12.46 -2.35
CA GLN A 50 -7.57 -11.96 -2.16
C GLN A 50 -8.54 -13.05 -2.62
N ARG A 51 -9.40 -13.57 -1.74
CA ARG A 51 -10.37 -14.64 -2.06
C ARG A 51 -9.76 -15.79 -2.90
N ASN A 52 -8.60 -16.30 -2.48
CA ASN A 52 -7.87 -17.39 -3.16
C ASN A 52 -7.28 -17.06 -4.55
N ALA A 53 -7.23 -15.80 -4.95
CA ALA A 53 -6.51 -15.34 -6.12
C ALA A 53 -5.38 -14.39 -5.70
N PRO A 54 -4.30 -14.26 -6.47
CA PRO A 54 -3.28 -13.24 -6.20
C PRO A 54 -3.89 -11.84 -6.12
N LEU A 55 -3.51 -11.09 -5.09
CA LEU A 55 -3.97 -9.72 -4.90
C LEU A 55 -3.43 -8.85 -6.03
N TYR A 56 -4.33 -8.22 -6.78
CA TYR A 56 -4.00 -7.38 -7.91
C TYR A 56 -4.27 -5.92 -7.61
N GLY A 57 -3.24 -5.10 -7.60
CA GLY A 57 -3.29 -3.65 -7.36
C GLY A 57 -2.99 -2.78 -8.59
N GLY A 58 -3.02 -3.34 -9.78
CA GLY A 58 -2.55 -2.66 -10.99
C GLY A 58 -1.05 -2.91 -11.23
N SER A 59 -0.47 -2.21 -12.19
CA SER A 59 0.96 -2.31 -12.48
C SER A 59 1.80 -1.49 -11.49
N LEU A 60 2.99 -1.99 -11.16
CA LEU A 60 3.96 -1.33 -10.28
C LEU A 60 3.33 -0.89 -8.95
N THR A 61 2.69 -1.80 -8.28
CA THR A 61 1.97 -1.54 -7.03
C THR A 61 2.95 -1.26 -5.89
N VAL A 62 2.70 -0.16 -5.17
CA VAL A 62 3.49 0.27 -4.00
C VAL A 62 2.60 0.19 -2.75
N PRO A 63 2.73 -0.87 -1.93
CA PRO A 63 1.90 -1.07 -0.76
C PRO A 63 2.31 -0.20 0.44
N ASN A 64 1.33 0.10 1.30
CA ASN A 64 1.48 0.42 2.71
C ASN A 64 0.63 -0.54 3.53
N VAL A 65 1.15 -0.96 4.67
CA VAL A 65 0.43 -1.80 5.63
C VAL A 65 0.03 -0.92 6.81
N VAL A 66 -1.26 -0.86 7.09
CA VAL A 66 -1.85 0.00 8.13
C VAL A 66 -3.20 -0.56 8.54
N ASP A 67 -3.57 -0.38 9.79
CA ASP A 67 -4.96 -0.53 10.24
C ASP A 67 -5.75 0.70 9.77
N TRP A 68 -6.33 0.61 8.55
CA TRP A 68 -6.91 1.74 7.86
C TRP A 68 -8.26 2.17 8.44
N ASP A 69 -9.09 1.22 8.84
CA ASP A 69 -10.43 1.47 9.34
C ASP A 69 -10.59 1.22 10.86
N GLY A 70 -9.48 1.03 11.58
CA GLY A 70 -9.47 0.95 13.03
C GLY A 70 -10.02 -0.33 13.63
N ASP A 71 -10.17 -1.40 12.84
CA ASP A 71 -10.71 -2.67 13.31
C ASP A 71 -9.66 -3.60 13.97
N GLY A 72 -8.38 -3.19 13.97
CA GLY A 72 -7.25 -3.90 14.55
C GLY A 72 -6.57 -4.89 13.59
N ALA A 73 -7.15 -5.15 12.43
CA ALA A 73 -6.51 -5.90 11.36
C ALA A 73 -5.67 -4.96 10.48
N LEU A 74 -4.50 -5.43 10.05
CA LEU A 74 -3.66 -4.66 9.15
C LEU A 74 -4.10 -4.85 7.71
N ASP A 75 -4.53 -3.75 7.13
CA ASP A 75 -4.95 -3.62 5.75
C ASP A 75 -3.79 -3.27 4.81
N ILE A 76 -4.07 -3.17 3.52
CA ILE A 76 -3.15 -2.63 2.53
C ILE A 76 -3.78 -1.41 1.86
N VAL A 77 -3.07 -0.27 1.90
CA VAL A 77 -3.33 0.90 1.06
C VAL A 77 -2.21 0.99 0.04
N ALA A 78 -2.53 0.94 -1.25
CA ALA A 78 -1.51 0.83 -2.28
C ALA A 78 -1.72 1.84 -3.42
N GLY A 79 -0.63 2.46 -3.83
CA GLY A 79 -0.57 3.22 -5.07
C GLY A 79 -0.11 2.37 -6.24
N ASN A 80 -0.38 2.80 -7.47
CA ASN A 80 0.05 2.10 -8.66
C ASN A 80 0.54 3.05 -9.77
N SER A 81 1.04 2.48 -10.86
CA SER A 81 1.50 3.26 -12.00
C SER A 81 0.40 4.02 -12.71
N GLU A 82 -0.84 3.58 -12.61
CA GLU A 82 -1.99 4.24 -13.24
C GLU A 82 -2.38 5.54 -12.53
N GLY A 83 -1.78 5.82 -11.37
CA GLY A 83 -2.07 7.00 -10.56
C GLY A 83 -3.27 6.83 -9.64
N ARG A 84 -3.66 5.59 -9.34
CA ARG A 84 -4.77 5.26 -8.44
C ARG A 84 -4.24 4.91 -7.06
N LEU A 85 -5.06 5.18 -6.04
CA LEU A 85 -4.88 4.71 -4.69
C LEU A 85 -5.97 3.68 -4.38
N LEU A 86 -5.56 2.49 -3.95
CA LEU A 86 -6.43 1.35 -3.72
C LEU A 86 -6.35 0.90 -2.27
N PHE A 87 -7.49 0.55 -1.70
CA PHE A 87 -7.63 -0.03 -0.37
C PHE A 87 -8.02 -1.51 -0.47
N PHE A 88 -7.34 -2.36 0.30
CA PHE A 88 -7.61 -3.78 0.42
C PHE A 88 -7.85 -4.10 1.90
N LYS A 89 -9.11 -4.24 2.27
CA LYS A 89 -9.48 -4.59 3.64
C LYS A 89 -9.06 -6.02 3.98
N ASN A 90 -8.39 -6.18 5.11
CA ASN A 90 -8.09 -7.50 5.68
C ASN A 90 -9.30 -7.99 6.49
N ARG A 91 -9.91 -9.09 6.07
CA ARG A 91 -11.02 -9.76 6.77
C ARG A 91 -10.57 -10.91 7.66
N GLY A 92 -9.28 -11.24 7.57
CA GLY A 92 -8.64 -12.26 8.37
C GLY A 92 -7.98 -11.68 9.63
N THR A 93 -6.83 -12.22 9.96
CA THR A 93 -6.02 -11.75 11.09
C THR A 93 -4.68 -11.20 10.58
N ASN A 94 -3.91 -10.57 11.47
CA ASN A 94 -2.58 -10.08 11.11
C ASN A 94 -1.59 -11.22 10.79
N THR A 95 -1.83 -12.43 11.26
CA THR A 95 -1.00 -13.61 10.96
C THR A 95 -1.45 -14.38 9.74
N GLU A 96 -2.76 -14.48 9.53
CA GLU A 96 -3.39 -15.15 8.41
C GLU A 96 -4.38 -14.18 7.73
N PRO A 97 -3.85 -13.24 6.90
CA PRO A 97 -4.66 -12.23 6.24
C PRO A 97 -5.50 -12.82 5.12
N ASP A 98 -6.73 -12.33 4.99
CA ASP A 98 -7.64 -12.61 3.87
C ASP A 98 -8.14 -11.27 3.32
N PHE A 99 -7.51 -10.79 2.26
CA PHE A 99 -7.83 -9.49 1.71
C PHE A 99 -9.10 -9.53 0.84
N ALA A 100 -9.95 -8.53 1.04
CA ALA A 100 -11.09 -8.26 0.18
C ALA A 100 -10.63 -7.77 -1.20
N ARG A 101 -11.59 -7.72 -2.13
CA ARG A 101 -11.37 -7.00 -3.39
C ARG A 101 -11.02 -5.54 -3.11
N SER A 102 -10.12 -4.98 -3.92
CA SER A 102 -9.75 -3.56 -3.82
C SER A 102 -10.94 -2.62 -3.99
N GLU A 103 -10.93 -1.57 -3.20
CA GLU A 103 -11.78 -0.41 -3.34
C GLU A 103 -10.92 0.81 -3.70
N GLU A 104 -11.45 1.74 -4.50
CA GLU A 104 -10.75 2.98 -4.79
C GLU A 104 -10.83 3.91 -3.58
N VAL A 105 -9.69 4.42 -3.14
CA VAL A 105 -9.66 5.47 -2.12
C VAL A 105 -10.09 6.79 -2.74
N CYS A 106 -11.00 7.49 -2.09
CA CYS A 106 -11.57 8.75 -2.56
C CYS A 106 -11.05 9.94 -1.74
N ALA A 107 -10.92 11.08 -2.40
CA ALA A 107 -10.73 12.37 -1.77
C ALA A 107 -11.77 13.36 -2.31
N GLY A 108 -12.41 14.14 -1.44
CA GLY A 108 -13.50 15.03 -1.82
C GLY A 108 -14.67 14.31 -2.52
N GLY A 109 -14.90 13.04 -2.17
CA GLY A 109 -15.97 12.20 -2.73
C GLY A 109 -15.68 11.62 -4.13
N SER A 110 -14.47 11.82 -4.67
CA SER A 110 -14.06 11.28 -5.99
C SER A 110 -12.85 10.35 -5.85
N PRO A 111 -12.76 9.27 -6.65
CA PRO A 111 -11.60 8.41 -6.66
C PRO A 111 -10.31 9.18 -6.93
N ILE A 112 -9.29 8.90 -6.14
CA ILE A 112 -7.96 9.51 -6.33
C ILE A 112 -7.37 9.01 -7.64
N LEU A 113 -7.08 9.95 -8.54
CA LEU A 113 -6.42 9.71 -9.82
C LEU A 113 -5.42 10.83 -10.10
N LEU A 114 -4.17 10.61 -9.79
CA LEU A 114 -3.09 11.58 -9.95
C LEU A 114 -2.19 11.20 -11.12
N ARG A 115 -2.27 11.97 -12.19
CA ARG A 115 -1.46 11.80 -13.39
C ARG A 115 -0.74 13.11 -13.73
N PRO A 116 0.46 13.07 -14.34
CA PRO A 116 1.27 14.27 -14.57
C PRO A 116 0.68 15.20 -15.64
N GLY A 117 -0.02 14.66 -16.63
CA GLY A 117 -0.37 15.40 -17.83
C GLY A 117 0.83 15.65 -18.75
N TYR A 118 0.59 16.32 -19.88
CA TYR A 118 1.58 16.44 -20.96
C TYR A 118 2.75 17.39 -20.70
N HIS A 119 2.68 18.22 -19.67
CA HIS A 119 3.65 19.31 -19.47
C HIS A 119 4.86 18.97 -18.59
N VAL A 120 4.88 17.79 -17.94
CA VAL A 120 5.88 17.45 -16.91
C VAL A 120 6.56 16.10 -17.14
N VAL A 121 6.44 15.53 -18.33
CA VAL A 121 6.91 14.17 -18.63
C VAL A 121 7.82 14.13 -19.85
N GLN A 122 8.63 13.07 -19.96
CA GLN A 122 9.61 12.89 -21.02
C GLN A 122 9.00 12.46 -22.37
N GLY A 123 7.73 12.07 -22.40
CA GLY A 123 7.06 11.64 -23.63
C GLY A 123 5.55 11.50 -23.46
N PRO A 124 4.81 11.40 -24.58
CA PRO A 124 3.35 11.42 -24.56
C PRO A 124 2.71 10.24 -23.82
N PHE A 125 3.36 9.10 -23.76
CA PHE A 125 2.87 7.94 -23.02
C PHE A 125 3.01 8.09 -21.50
N GLU A 126 4.02 8.81 -21.03
CA GLU A 126 4.26 9.06 -19.60
C GLU A 126 3.16 9.93 -18.98
N ALA A 127 2.46 10.74 -19.78
CA ALA A 127 1.35 11.57 -19.32
C ALA A 127 0.21 10.79 -18.64
N SER A 128 0.10 9.50 -18.95
CA SER A 128 -0.93 8.60 -18.43
C SER A 128 -0.53 7.88 -17.14
N TRP A 129 0.74 7.97 -16.73
CA TRP A 129 1.28 7.19 -15.63
C TRP A 129 1.56 8.04 -14.39
N GLY A 130 0.85 7.77 -13.31
CA GLY A 130 0.98 8.50 -12.04
C GLY A 130 2.14 8.00 -11.16
N TYR A 131 2.40 6.70 -11.16
CA TYR A 131 3.41 6.05 -10.31
C TYR A 131 3.28 6.44 -8.83
N LEU A 132 2.07 6.30 -8.27
CA LEU A 132 1.81 6.74 -6.91
C LEU A 132 2.56 5.89 -5.89
N CYS A 133 3.27 6.59 -5.01
CA CYS A 133 3.94 6.02 -3.87
C CYS A 133 3.32 6.63 -2.59
N PRO A 134 2.32 5.98 -1.98
CA PRO A 134 1.68 6.48 -0.78
C PRO A 134 2.53 6.23 0.46
N THR A 135 2.33 7.06 1.47
CA THR A 135 2.71 6.83 2.86
C THR A 135 1.51 7.19 3.71
N VAL A 136 1.06 6.26 4.53
CA VAL A 136 -0.04 6.49 5.48
C VAL A 136 0.56 6.82 6.84
N CYS A 137 0.18 7.94 7.41
CA CYS A 137 0.62 8.41 8.73
C CYS A 137 -0.40 9.41 9.29
N ASP A 138 -0.36 9.65 10.57
CA ASP A 138 -1.04 10.78 11.19
C ASP A 138 -0.16 12.03 10.95
N TRP A 139 -0.50 12.81 9.90
CA TRP A 139 0.29 13.96 9.48
C TRP A 139 0.09 15.18 10.36
N ASN A 140 -1.12 15.39 10.82
CA ASN A 140 -1.52 16.60 11.57
C ASN A 140 -1.60 16.38 13.09
N GLY A 141 -1.41 15.14 13.58
CA GLY A 141 -1.43 14.80 15.01
C GLY A 141 -2.82 14.64 15.60
N ASP A 142 -3.85 14.40 14.77
CA ASP A 142 -5.23 14.23 15.23
C ASP A 142 -5.63 12.79 15.55
N GLY A 143 -4.72 11.83 15.32
CA GLY A 143 -4.92 10.40 15.58
C GLY A 143 -5.58 9.65 14.43
N LEU A 144 -5.85 10.30 13.31
CA LEU A 144 -6.45 9.68 12.13
C LEU A 144 -5.38 9.35 11.06
N PRO A 145 -5.59 8.32 10.25
CA PRO A 145 -4.67 8.01 9.15
C PRO A 145 -4.87 8.99 7.98
N ASP A 146 -3.87 9.81 7.74
CA ASP A 146 -3.75 10.66 6.56
C ASP A 146 -2.93 9.97 5.47
N VAL A 147 -2.97 10.49 4.25
CA VAL A 147 -2.21 9.95 3.14
C VAL A 147 -1.30 11.01 2.53
N VAL A 148 -0.01 10.72 2.51
CA VAL A 148 0.98 11.50 1.76
C VAL A 148 1.33 10.72 0.50
N VAL A 149 1.12 11.30 -0.66
CA VAL A 149 1.45 10.65 -1.94
C VAL A 149 2.52 11.42 -2.68
N SER A 150 3.45 10.69 -3.28
CA SER A 150 4.36 11.20 -4.31
C SER A 150 4.14 10.40 -5.59
N GLY A 151 4.55 10.96 -6.71
CA GLY A 151 4.40 10.30 -8.00
C GLY A 151 5.17 11.04 -9.11
N SER A 152 4.84 10.76 -10.35
CA SER A 152 5.52 11.30 -11.54
C SER A 152 5.40 12.83 -11.70
N ARG A 153 4.56 13.50 -10.92
CA ARG A 153 4.40 14.96 -10.92
C ARG A 153 5.55 15.72 -10.26
N ALA A 154 6.55 15.02 -9.70
CA ALA A 154 7.65 15.59 -8.91
C ALA A 154 7.19 16.49 -7.75
N LYS A 155 6.01 16.20 -7.21
CA LYS A 155 5.39 16.86 -6.05
C LYS A 155 4.91 15.78 -5.11
N PHE A 156 4.77 16.12 -3.84
CA PHE A 156 3.96 15.34 -2.90
C PHE A 156 2.66 16.09 -2.62
N GLU A 157 1.63 15.34 -2.36
CA GLU A 157 0.32 15.84 -1.95
C GLU A 157 -0.03 15.20 -0.61
N VAL A 158 -0.61 15.97 0.29
CA VAL A 158 -1.10 15.49 1.59
C VAL A 158 -2.61 15.55 1.54
N MET A 159 -3.24 14.43 1.82
CA MET A 159 -4.69 14.30 1.90
C MET A 159 -5.02 13.99 3.35
N LEU A 160 -5.68 14.94 4.02
CA LEU A 160 -6.03 14.81 5.43
C LEU A 160 -7.34 14.03 5.59
N ASN A 161 -7.38 13.14 6.56
CA ASN A 161 -8.62 12.46 6.92
C ASN A 161 -9.49 13.40 7.76
N ARG A 162 -10.63 13.81 7.23
CA ARG A 162 -11.64 14.64 7.89
C ARG A 162 -12.82 13.82 8.42
N GLY A 163 -12.81 12.51 8.20
CA GLY A 163 -13.82 11.57 8.66
C GLY A 163 -13.55 11.06 10.07
N THR A 164 -13.73 9.78 10.24
CA THR A 164 -13.40 9.04 11.46
C THR A 164 -12.39 7.95 11.16
N ARG A 165 -11.95 7.24 12.20
CA ARG A 165 -11.04 6.10 12.02
C ARG A 165 -11.72 4.96 11.28
N GLU A 166 -13.01 4.71 11.60
CA GLU A 166 -13.80 3.64 10.98
C GLU A 166 -14.28 3.99 9.56
N LYS A 167 -14.33 5.28 9.25
CA LYS A 167 -14.76 5.79 7.95
C LYS A 167 -13.87 6.96 7.54
N PRO A 168 -12.68 6.71 7.01
CA PRO A 168 -11.79 7.75 6.50
C PRO A 168 -12.44 8.53 5.34
N GLU A 169 -12.38 9.85 5.42
CA GLU A 169 -12.84 10.77 4.38
C GLU A 169 -11.70 11.76 4.08
N LEU A 170 -10.95 11.49 3.02
CA LEU A 170 -9.81 12.31 2.64
C LEU A 170 -10.23 13.60 1.92
N ASP A 171 -9.47 14.68 2.19
CA ASP A 171 -9.66 16.02 1.61
C ASP A 171 -8.31 16.64 1.19
#